data_0f805ae373773080f0f497d96edcca3a
#
_entry.id   0f805ae373773080f0f497d96edcca3a
#
_cell.length_a   1.000
_cell.length_b   1.000
_cell.length_c   1.000
_cell.angle_alpha   90.00
_cell.angle_beta   90.00
_cell.angle_gamma   90.00
#
_symmetry.space_group_name_H-M   'P 1'
#
loop_
_entity.id
_entity.type
_entity.pdbx_description
1 polymer ?
#
loop_
_entity_poly.entity_id
_entity_poly.type
_entity_poly.pdbx_seq_one_letter_code
_entity_poly.pdbx_strand_id
1 'polypeptide(L)'
;MAIGIALLLGFRFPMNFNSPYKADSITDFWHRWHISLSTWLRDYLYISLGGNRKGKIRTYINLFLTMLLGGLWHGASWNFVIWGGFHGVALAAHKFWRNLLGKPKNNCELWHSKGFCSDAYISFCLFLLDILP
;
A
#
# COMPACT_ATOMS: atom_id res chain seq x y z
N MET A 1 -8.77 14.40 -15.52
CA MET A 1 -8.84 14.59 -16.99
C MET A 1 -8.92 13.27 -17.74
N ALA A 2 -7.98 12.31 -17.62
CA ALA A 2 -7.99 11.04 -18.38
C ALA A 2 -9.32 10.26 -18.31
N ILE A 3 -9.91 10.11 -17.12
CA ILE A 3 -11.20 9.41 -16.94
C ILE A 3 -12.34 10.16 -17.65
N GLY A 4 -12.35 11.49 -17.62
CA GLY A 4 -13.37 12.29 -18.30
C GLY A 4 -13.31 12.16 -19.83
N ILE A 5 -12.11 12.18 -20.40
CA ILE A 5 -11.89 11.98 -21.84
C ILE A 5 -12.32 10.56 -22.26
N ALA A 6 -11.94 9.56 -21.45
CA ALA A 6 -12.32 8.17 -21.71
C ALA A 6 -13.86 7.98 -21.70
N LEU A 7 -14.55 8.62 -20.73
CA LEU A 7 -16.02 8.58 -20.67
C LEU A 7 -16.66 9.22 -21.89
N LEU A 8 -16.11 10.32 -22.40
CA LEU A 8 -16.57 10.96 -23.65
C LEU A 8 -16.41 10.03 -24.88
N LEU A 9 -15.39 9.17 -24.85
CA LEU A 9 -15.14 8.14 -25.87
C LEU A 9 -15.89 6.83 -25.63
N GLY A 10 -16.77 6.77 -24.61
CA GLY A 10 -17.56 5.59 -24.27
C GLY A 10 -16.84 4.54 -23.43
N PHE A 11 -15.60 4.79 -22.98
CA PHE A 11 -14.85 3.87 -22.13
C PHE A 11 -15.07 4.17 -20.65
N ARG A 12 -15.41 3.15 -19.86
CA ARG A 12 -15.50 3.23 -18.40
C ARG A 12 -14.26 2.64 -17.75
N PHE A 13 -13.38 3.49 -17.21
CA PHE A 13 -12.22 3.06 -16.42
C PHE A 13 -12.57 2.98 -14.94
N PRO A 14 -12.04 1.99 -14.20
CA PRO A 14 -12.16 1.92 -12.75
C PRO A 14 -11.40 3.08 -12.10
N MET A 15 -11.92 3.57 -10.97
CA MET A 15 -11.22 4.57 -10.16
C MET A 15 -9.96 3.96 -9.55
N ASN A 16 -8.81 4.60 -9.80
CA ASN A 16 -7.51 4.17 -9.26
C ASN A 16 -7.10 4.93 -8.00
N PHE A 17 -7.71 6.07 -7.72
CA PHE A 17 -7.40 6.92 -6.57
C PHE A 17 -8.69 7.29 -5.85
N ASN A 18 -8.77 6.98 -4.55
CA ASN A 18 -9.90 7.29 -3.70
C ASN A 18 -9.45 8.05 -2.45
N SER A 19 -9.14 9.34 -2.60
CA SER A 19 -8.69 10.22 -1.51
C SER A 19 -7.59 9.57 -0.64
N PRO A 20 -6.43 9.16 -1.18
CA PRO A 20 -5.40 8.43 -0.44
C PRO A 20 -4.83 9.22 0.75
N TYR A 21 -4.86 10.55 0.68
CA TYR A 21 -4.41 11.44 1.77
C TYR A 21 -5.34 11.43 3.00
N LYS A 22 -6.53 10.82 2.90
CA LYS A 22 -7.45 10.59 4.02
C LYS A 22 -7.30 9.19 4.61
N ALA A 23 -6.21 8.49 4.31
CA ALA A 23 -5.98 7.15 4.81
C ALA A 23 -5.59 7.17 6.29
N ASP A 24 -6.21 6.32 7.09
CA ASP A 24 -5.95 6.18 8.53
C ASP A 24 -4.77 5.25 8.83
N SER A 25 -4.28 4.53 7.83
CA SER A 25 -3.17 3.58 7.96
C SER A 25 -2.48 3.33 6.63
N ILE A 26 -1.24 2.79 6.69
CA ILE A 26 -0.50 2.39 5.48
C ILE A 26 -1.27 1.35 4.65
N THR A 27 -1.98 0.44 5.29
CA THR A 27 -2.80 -0.55 4.59
C THR A 27 -3.97 0.12 3.88
N ASP A 28 -4.64 1.08 4.54
CA ASP A 28 -5.73 1.85 3.95
C ASP A 28 -5.23 2.76 2.83
N PHE A 29 -4.03 3.36 2.98
CA PHE A 29 -3.38 4.11 1.92
C PHE A 29 -3.27 3.28 0.63
N TRP A 30 -2.73 2.08 0.69
CA TRP A 30 -2.59 1.19 -0.47
C TRP A 30 -3.94 0.68 -1.03
N HIS A 31 -5.01 0.68 -0.24
CA HIS A 31 -6.37 0.42 -0.73
C HIS A 31 -6.98 1.60 -1.50
N ARG A 32 -6.44 2.80 -1.32
CA ARG A 32 -6.91 4.05 -1.95
C ARG A 32 -5.98 4.55 -3.05
N TRP A 33 -4.71 4.15 -3.02
CA TRP A 33 -3.69 4.53 -3.98
C TRP A 33 -3.50 3.44 -5.01
N HIS A 34 -3.55 3.84 -6.30
CA HIS A 34 -3.34 2.96 -7.46
C HIS A 34 -4.06 1.61 -7.32
N ILE A 35 -5.39 1.66 -7.12
CA ILE A 35 -6.23 0.54 -6.67
C ILE A 35 -6.07 -0.69 -7.59
N SER A 36 -6.04 -0.50 -8.92
CA SER A 36 -5.87 -1.60 -9.87
C SER A 36 -4.52 -2.31 -9.70
N LEU A 37 -3.42 -1.56 -9.56
CA LEU A 37 -2.08 -2.14 -9.35
C LEU A 37 -2.00 -2.85 -8.00
N SER A 38 -2.49 -2.22 -6.93
CA SER A 38 -2.49 -2.80 -5.58
C SER A 38 -3.30 -4.10 -5.53
N THR A 39 -4.43 -4.15 -6.24
CA THR A 39 -5.25 -5.36 -6.37
C THR A 39 -4.51 -6.43 -7.17
N TRP A 40 -3.90 -6.07 -8.28
CA TRP A 40 -3.12 -6.98 -9.10
C TRP A 40 -1.93 -7.57 -8.32
N LEU A 41 -1.14 -6.74 -7.65
CA LEU A 41 -0.02 -7.20 -6.81
C LEU A 41 -0.49 -8.14 -5.68
N ARG A 42 -1.64 -7.85 -5.08
CA ARG A 42 -2.24 -8.73 -4.09
C ARG A 42 -2.64 -10.07 -4.68
N ASP A 43 -3.38 -10.07 -5.78
CA ASP A 43 -4.02 -11.28 -6.31
C ASP A 43 -3.00 -12.18 -7.02
N TYR A 44 -2.13 -11.62 -7.82
CA TYR A 44 -1.16 -12.38 -8.61
C TYR A 44 0.17 -12.62 -7.90
N LEU A 45 0.60 -11.76 -7.01
CA LEU A 45 1.90 -11.91 -6.36
C LEU A 45 1.77 -12.35 -4.91
N TYR A 46 1.06 -11.58 -4.08
CA TYR A 46 0.98 -11.86 -2.65
C TYR A 46 0.27 -13.19 -2.36
N ILE A 47 -0.85 -13.47 -3.01
CA ILE A 47 -1.60 -14.72 -2.83
C ILE A 47 -0.80 -15.91 -3.36
N SER A 48 -0.12 -15.78 -4.52
CA SER A 48 0.71 -16.83 -5.11
C SER A 48 1.90 -17.20 -4.22
N LEU A 49 2.50 -16.24 -3.50
CA LEU A 49 3.55 -16.49 -2.51
C LEU A 49 3.05 -17.19 -1.23
N GLY A 50 1.72 -17.40 -1.13
CA GLY A 50 1.08 -18.06 0.00
C GLY A 50 0.31 -17.13 0.91
N GLY A 51 0.33 -15.81 0.67
CA GLY A 51 -0.43 -14.80 1.41
C GLY A 51 -0.23 -14.90 2.93
N ASN A 52 -1.34 -15.00 3.66
CA ASN A 52 -1.36 -15.17 5.14
C ASN A 52 -1.38 -16.63 5.60
N ARG A 53 -1.38 -17.61 4.67
CA ARG A 53 -1.66 -19.02 4.98
C ARG A 53 -0.47 -19.76 5.56
N LYS A 54 0.74 -19.33 5.28
CA LYS A 54 2.00 -20.02 5.63
C LYS A 54 2.67 -19.49 6.91
N GLY A 55 1.89 -18.96 7.85
CA GLY A 55 2.39 -18.45 9.13
C GLY A 55 2.77 -16.98 9.14
N LYS A 56 3.02 -16.43 10.36
CA LYS A 56 3.24 -14.99 10.57
C LYS A 56 4.51 -14.46 9.89
N ILE A 57 5.63 -15.15 10.06
CA ILE A 57 6.93 -14.73 9.50
C ILE A 57 6.86 -14.72 7.98
N ARG A 58 6.32 -15.77 7.38
CA ARG A 58 6.16 -15.85 5.93
C ARG A 58 5.26 -14.75 5.37
N THR A 59 4.25 -14.36 6.12
CA THR A 59 3.37 -13.23 5.76
C THR A 59 4.14 -11.91 5.66
N TYR A 60 5.06 -11.63 6.59
CA TYR A 60 5.88 -10.41 6.54
C TYR A 60 6.84 -10.43 5.35
N ILE A 61 7.47 -11.57 5.10
CA ILE A 61 8.35 -11.76 3.92
C ILE A 61 7.55 -11.56 2.63
N ASN A 62 6.36 -12.14 2.52
CA ASN A 62 5.52 -12.00 1.34
C ASN A 62 5.10 -10.54 1.10
N LEU A 63 4.76 -9.79 2.15
CA LEU A 63 4.45 -8.35 2.05
C LEU A 63 5.66 -7.57 1.55
N PHE A 64 6.83 -7.81 2.14
CA PHE A 64 8.07 -7.15 1.74
C PHE A 64 8.41 -7.43 0.28
N LEU A 65 8.41 -8.70 -0.13
CA LEU A 65 8.70 -9.12 -1.50
C LEU A 65 7.70 -8.52 -2.51
N THR A 66 6.42 -8.47 -2.15
CA THR A 66 5.38 -7.91 -3.02
C THR A 66 5.66 -6.43 -3.30
N MET A 67 6.01 -5.65 -2.29
CA MET A 67 6.33 -4.23 -2.45
C MET A 67 7.66 -4.01 -3.16
N LEU A 68 8.67 -4.83 -2.86
CA LEU A 68 9.98 -4.77 -3.52
C LEU A 68 9.86 -5.03 -5.03
N LEU A 69 9.12 -6.08 -5.42
CA LEU A 69 8.88 -6.41 -6.82
C LEU A 69 7.98 -5.36 -7.50
N GLY A 70 7.01 -4.80 -6.77
CA GLY A 70 6.21 -3.65 -7.24
C GLY A 70 7.08 -2.44 -7.54
N GLY A 71 8.05 -2.12 -6.67
CA GLY A 71 9.02 -1.06 -6.90
C GLY A 71 9.90 -1.33 -8.13
N LEU A 72 10.44 -2.53 -8.25
CA LEU A 72 11.26 -2.93 -9.40
C LEU A 72 10.48 -2.87 -10.73
N TRP A 73 9.18 -3.13 -10.70
CA TRP A 73 8.31 -3.01 -11.86
C TRP A 73 8.18 -1.56 -12.37
N HIS A 74 8.28 -0.56 -11.48
CA HIS A 74 8.21 0.85 -11.85
C HIS A 74 9.42 1.33 -12.68
N GLY A 75 10.57 0.68 -12.55
CA GLY A 75 11.75 1.03 -13.34
C GLY A 75 13.03 0.36 -12.83
N ALA A 76 14.02 0.24 -13.71
CA ALA A 76 15.32 -0.37 -13.42
C ALA A 76 16.28 0.61 -12.71
N SER A 77 15.80 1.36 -11.74
CA SER A 77 16.60 2.27 -10.92
C SER A 77 16.64 1.82 -9.46
N TRP A 78 17.78 2.02 -8.80
CA TRP A 78 17.93 1.75 -7.38
C TRP A 78 16.94 2.52 -6.52
N ASN A 79 16.51 3.70 -6.95
CA ASN A 79 15.50 4.50 -6.25
C ASN A 79 14.17 3.74 -6.08
N PHE A 80 13.72 3.05 -7.14
CA PHE A 80 12.49 2.25 -7.09
C PHE A 80 12.61 1.01 -6.19
N VAL A 81 13.78 0.38 -6.18
CA VAL A 81 14.06 -0.76 -5.31
C VAL A 81 14.04 -0.33 -3.84
N ILE A 82 14.70 0.78 -3.52
CA ILE A 82 14.75 1.36 -2.18
C ILE A 82 13.33 1.78 -1.76
N TRP A 83 12.60 2.46 -2.63
CA TRP A 83 11.21 2.86 -2.41
C TRP A 83 10.31 1.66 -2.09
N GLY A 84 10.33 0.61 -2.91
CA GLY A 84 9.56 -0.61 -2.69
C GLY A 84 9.96 -1.31 -1.38
N GLY A 85 11.27 -1.34 -1.06
CA GLY A 85 11.78 -1.88 0.19
C GLY A 85 11.25 -1.15 1.42
N PHE A 86 11.28 0.19 1.43
CA PHE A 86 10.74 0.99 2.53
C PHE A 86 9.25 0.76 2.74
N HIS A 87 8.45 0.74 1.68
CA HIS A 87 7.02 0.44 1.78
C HIS A 87 6.75 -0.98 2.27
N GLY A 88 7.56 -1.95 1.84
CA GLY A 88 7.48 -3.33 2.30
C GLY A 88 7.76 -3.46 3.80
N VAL A 89 8.82 -2.81 4.29
CA VAL A 89 9.16 -2.77 5.72
C VAL A 89 8.06 -2.06 6.52
N ALA A 90 7.56 -0.93 6.05
CA ALA A 90 6.52 -0.17 6.74
C ALA A 90 5.22 -0.98 6.87
N LEU A 91 4.80 -1.70 5.81
CA LEU A 91 3.63 -2.61 5.86
C LEU A 91 3.85 -3.78 6.83
N ALA A 92 5.02 -4.38 6.82
CA ALA A 92 5.37 -5.47 7.72
C ALA A 92 5.38 -4.99 9.19
N ALA A 93 5.99 -3.84 9.46
CA ALA A 93 6.04 -3.23 10.78
C ALA A 93 4.64 -2.84 11.30
N HIS A 94 3.81 -2.22 10.45
CA HIS A 94 2.43 -1.91 10.80
C HIS A 94 1.61 -3.17 11.14
N LYS A 95 1.75 -4.23 10.35
CA LYS A 95 1.08 -5.50 10.61
C LYS A 95 1.58 -6.16 11.89
N PHE A 96 2.89 -6.12 12.14
CA PHE A 96 3.50 -6.61 13.38
C PHE A 96 2.94 -5.87 14.59
N TRP A 97 2.92 -4.54 14.55
CA TRP A 97 2.40 -3.68 15.61
C TRP A 97 0.92 -3.96 15.92
N ARG A 98 0.10 -4.10 14.88
CA ARG A 98 -1.32 -4.48 15.04
C ARG A 98 -1.49 -5.83 15.71
N ASN A 99 -0.66 -6.81 15.33
CA ASN A 99 -0.72 -8.14 15.93
C ASN A 99 -0.29 -8.12 17.40
N LEU A 100 0.66 -7.25 17.77
CA LEU A 100 1.13 -7.09 19.15
C LEU A 100 0.05 -6.47 20.04
N LEU A 101 -0.66 -5.47 19.52
CA LEU A 101 -1.71 -4.76 20.25
C LEU A 101 -3.04 -5.54 20.33
N GLY A 102 -3.14 -6.73 19.74
CA GLY A 102 -4.32 -7.59 19.79
C GLY A 102 -5.59 -6.98 19.19
N LYS A 103 -5.48 -5.96 18.33
CA LYS A 103 -6.64 -5.25 17.78
C LYS A 103 -7.30 -6.03 16.66
N PRO A 104 -8.64 -6.21 16.70
CA PRO A 104 -9.40 -6.91 15.67
C PRO A 104 -9.35 -6.16 14.33
N LYS A 105 -9.58 -6.92 13.26
CA LYS A 105 -9.44 -6.53 11.84
C LYS A 105 -10.29 -5.32 11.40
N ASN A 106 -11.30 -4.92 12.16
CA ASN A 106 -12.41 -4.09 11.71
C ASN A 106 -12.60 -2.74 12.43
N ASN A 107 -11.65 -2.25 13.24
CA ASN A 107 -11.84 -0.98 13.94
C ASN A 107 -10.97 0.14 13.37
N CYS A 108 -11.39 0.71 12.24
CA CYS A 108 -10.94 2.03 11.77
C CYS A 108 -11.33 3.17 12.75
N GLU A 109 -12.38 2.99 13.56
CA GLU A 109 -12.97 4.05 14.37
C GLU A 109 -12.15 4.47 15.61
N LEU A 110 -11.31 3.59 16.16
CA LEU A 110 -10.56 3.88 17.39
C LEU A 110 -9.26 4.67 17.18
N TRP A 111 -8.82 4.84 15.93
CA TRP A 111 -7.60 5.60 15.59
C TRP A 111 -7.86 7.07 15.27
N HIS A 112 -9.10 7.45 15.04
CA HIS A 112 -9.48 8.84 14.77
C HIS A 112 -9.23 9.78 15.98
N SER A 113 -9.10 9.25 17.19
CA SER A 113 -8.86 10.07 18.39
C SER A 113 -7.39 10.38 18.68
N LYS A 114 -6.44 9.82 17.92
CA LYS A 114 -5.00 10.12 18.09
C LYS A 114 -4.39 10.44 16.71
N GLY A 115 -4.58 11.65 16.25
CA GLY A 115 -4.10 12.19 14.97
C GLY A 115 -2.59 12.18 14.74
N PHE A 116 -1.82 11.53 15.61
CA PHE A 116 -0.36 11.49 15.55
C PHE A 116 0.21 10.48 14.54
N CYS A 117 -0.56 9.46 14.15
CA CYS A 117 -0.03 8.40 13.27
C CYS A 117 -0.32 8.66 11.78
N SER A 118 -1.35 9.46 11.47
CA SER A 118 -1.75 9.77 10.09
C SER A 118 -0.78 10.76 9.43
N ASP A 119 -0.46 11.86 10.09
CA ASP A 119 0.32 12.96 9.50
C ASP A 119 1.79 12.59 9.28
N ALA A 120 2.41 11.93 10.26
CA ALA A 120 3.80 11.48 10.14
C ALA A 120 3.95 10.43 9.02
N TYR A 121 2.94 9.57 8.84
CA TYR A 121 2.97 8.54 7.81
C TYR A 121 2.69 9.11 6.42
N ILE A 122 1.73 10.01 6.30
CA ILE A 122 1.43 10.72 5.03
C ILE A 122 2.64 11.54 4.60
N SER A 123 3.28 12.26 5.53
CA SER A 123 4.53 12.98 5.27
C SER A 123 5.66 12.07 4.85
N PHE A 124 5.80 10.88 5.46
CA PHE A 124 6.77 9.87 5.06
C PHE A 124 6.49 9.30 3.66
N CYS A 125 5.23 9.01 3.33
CA CYS A 125 4.85 8.56 1.99
C CYS A 125 5.06 9.63 0.93
N LEU A 126 4.76 10.90 1.23
CA LEU A 126 5.03 12.02 0.34
C LEU A 126 6.52 12.22 0.13
N PHE A 127 7.32 12.18 1.19
CA PHE A 127 8.78 12.26 1.11
C PHE A 127 9.37 11.13 0.26
N LEU A 128 8.83 9.92 0.36
CA LEU A 128 9.25 8.80 -0.49
C LEU A 128 8.79 8.95 -1.95
N LEU A 129 7.69 9.65 -2.21
CA LEU A 129 7.25 9.98 -3.57
C LEU A 129 8.12 11.07 -4.21
N ASP A 130 8.65 12.02 -3.41
CA ASP A 130 9.57 13.06 -3.87
C ASP A 130 10.97 12.53 -4.23
N ILE A 131 11.32 11.31 -3.79
CA ILE A 131 12.56 10.62 -4.17
C ILE A 131 12.44 9.95 -5.55
N LEU A 132 11.22 9.83 -6.08
CA LEU A 132 10.99 9.36 -7.44
C LEU A 132 11.34 10.49 -8.43
N PRO A 133 12.24 10.23 -9.39
CA PRO A 133 12.55 11.20 -10.45
C PRO A 133 11.37 11.44 -11.38
#